data_109e42f3dc2c53343245705aee40107e
#
_entry.id   109e42f3dc2c53343245705aee40107e
#
_cell.length_a   1.000
_cell.length_b   1.000
_cell.length_c   1.000
_cell.angle_alpha   90.00
_cell.angle_beta   90.00
_cell.angle_gamma   90.00
#
_symmetry.space_group_name_H-M   'P 1'
#
loop_
_entity.id
_entity.type
_entity.pdbx_description
1 polymer ?
#
loop_
_entity_poly.entity_id
_entity_poly.type
_entity_poly.pdbx_seq_one_letter_code
_entity_poly.pdbx_strand_id
1 'polypeptide(L)'
;LIYDSSSSAEARVYAIDKGQGYFLKTAAKGRLAKEAALTRYCHNKGLATEVIDYISGDQDWLLTAKVAGEAASHIDYLSDPKRLCRILVDRMLGLHSLSLSDFPVADKTLAYIEAAEAGYHQGRFNQHFLSPQQRFQSQEEAYRQIQELKPLLQHEILIHGDFCLPNMILDRWQFQSMIDWEEAGKSDRHIDLFWLIWSLQFNLKTDRYKDYVLDCYGRRHIDLDILESIAAFEVFA
;
A
#
# COMPACT_ATOMS: atom_id res chain seq x y z
N LEU A 1 9.15 27.60 -2.72
CA LEU A 1 10.28 26.76 -2.31
C LEU A 1 10.08 25.36 -2.87
N ILE A 2 11.14 24.76 -3.37
CA ILE A 2 11.18 23.35 -3.80
C ILE A 2 12.25 22.69 -2.93
N TYR A 3 11.91 21.59 -2.28
CA TYR A 3 12.85 20.84 -1.44
C TYR A 3 12.60 19.34 -1.59
N ASP A 4 13.66 18.56 -1.41
CA ASP A 4 13.58 17.10 -1.42
C ASP A 4 12.79 16.65 -0.17
N SER A 5 11.70 15.94 -0.39
CA SER A 5 10.85 15.45 0.70
C SER A 5 11.06 13.95 0.97
N SER A 6 11.39 13.19 -0.07
CA SER A 6 11.77 11.79 0.04
C SER A 6 12.49 11.33 -1.23
N SER A 7 13.35 10.35 -1.10
CA SER A 7 14.00 9.71 -2.24
C SER A 7 14.19 8.22 -1.99
N SER A 8 13.99 7.43 -3.03
CA SER A 8 14.33 6.01 -3.10
C SER A 8 15.40 5.80 -4.16
N ALA A 9 15.88 4.57 -4.31
CA ALA A 9 16.78 4.22 -5.40
C ALA A 9 16.14 4.44 -6.79
N GLU A 10 14.81 4.43 -6.87
CA GLU A 10 14.04 4.42 -8.12
C GLU A 10 13.31 5.74 -8.41
N ALA A 11 12.99 6.54 -7.38
CA ALA A 11 12.24 7.79 -7.52
C ALA A 11 12.68 8.86 -6.53
N ARG A 12 12.51 10.14 -6.92
CA ARG A 12 12.70 11.30 -6.04
C ARG A 12 11.41 12.08 -5.93
N VAL A 13 11.10 12.57 -4.74
CA VAL A 13 9.90 13.37 -4.46
C VAL A 13 10.31 14.74 -3.94
N TYR A 14 9.81 15.78 -4.58
CA TYR A 14 10.05 17.17 -4.23
C TYR A 14 8.74 17.81 -3.77
N ALA A 15 8.75 18.46 -2.62
CA ALA A 15 7.65 19.30 -2.19
C ALA A 15 7.82 20.71 -2.79
N ILE A 16 6.74 21.24 -3.35
CA ILE A 16 6.67 22.57 -3.95
C ILE A 16 5.72 23.44 -3.13
N ASP A 17 6.29 24.40 -2.42
CA ASP A 17 5.54 25.35 -1.60
C ASP A 17 5.15 26.57 -2.46
N LYS A 18 4.06 26.43 -3.22
CA LYS A 18 3.46 27.47 -4.05
C LYS A 18 1.94 27.25 -4.13
N GLY A 19 1.15 28.28 -3.90
CA GLY A 19 -0.31 28.18 -3.94
C GLY A 19 -0.83 27.20 -2.88
N GLN A 20 -1.57 26.19 -3.30
CA GLN A 20 -2.08 25.12 -2.42
C GLN A 20 -0.99 24.11 -2.01
N GLY A 21 0.19 24.18 -2.63
CA GLY A 21 1.26 23.19 -2.49
C GLY A 21 1.10 22.00 -3.44
N TYR A 22 2.24 21.38 -3.79
CA TYR A 22 2.29 20.25 -4.72
C TYR A 22 3.41 19.30 -4.33
N PHE A 23 3.33 18.07 -4.83
CA PHE A 23 4.43 17.13 -4.85
C PHE A 23 4.80 16.78 -6.29
N LEU A 24 6.09 16.78 -6.58
CA LEU A 24 6.65 16.39 -7.87
C LEU A 24 7.48 15.11 -7.66
N LYS A 25 7.00 14.00 -8.20
CA LYS A 25 7.74 12.72 -8.23
C LYS A 25 8.43 12.59 -9.58
N THR A 26 9.71 12.17 -9.58
CA THR A 26 10.49 11.92 -10.79
C THR A 26 11.09 10.54 -10.75
N ALA A 27 11.11 9.84 -11.89
CA ALA A 27 11.69 8.51 -12.03
C ALA A 27 12.15 8.25 -13.46
N ALA A 28 12.76 7.11 -13.71
CA ALA A 28 13.11 6.68 -15.06
C ALA A 28 11.86 6.61 -15.95
N LYS A 29 12.04 6.82 -17.25
CA LYS A 29 10.99 6.83 -18.26
C LYS A 29 10.07 5.61 -18.15
N GLY A 30 8.76 5.86 -18.10
CA GLY A 30 7.71 4.84 -18.04
C GLY A 30 7.37 4.33 -16.64
N ARG A 31 8.19 4.63 -15.63
CA ARG A 31 8.02 4.12 -14.25
C ARG A 31 6.78 4.68 -13.54
N LEU A 32 6.45 5.94 -13.79
CA LEU A 32 5.32 6.60 -13.11
C LEU A 32 4.00 6.54 -13.90
N ALA A 33 3.99 5.93 -15.08
CA ALA A 33 2.78 5.87 -15.93
C ALA A 33 1.62 5.15 -15.24
N LYS A 34 1.89 4.01 -14.61
CA LYS A 34 0.92 3.22 -13.85
C LYS A 34 0.40 4.01 -12.65
N GLU A 35 1.31 4.57 -11.84
CA GLU A 35 0.96 5.38 -10.68
C GLU A 35 0.09 6.59 -11.06
N ALA A 36 0.46 7.32 -12.11
CA ALA A 36 -0.31 8.46 -12.60
C ALA A 36 -1.74 8.07 -13.04
N ALA A 37 -1.88 6.93 -13.76
CA ALA A 37 -3.17 6.44 -14.19
C ALA A 37 -4.06 6.02 -13.01
N LEU A 38 -3.50 5.30 -12.05
CA LEU A 38 -4.20 4.84 -10.84
C LEU A 38 -4.59 5.99 -9.92
N THR A 39 -3.68 6.95 -9.71
CA THR A 39 -3.97 8.14 -8.91
C THR A 39 -5.14 8.92 -9.51
N ARG A 40 -5.17 9.13 -10.84
CA ARG A 40 -6.31 9.78 -11.52
C ARG A 40 -7.61 8.99 -11.35
N TYR A 41 -7.56 7.67 -11.54
CA TYR A 41 -8.73 6.82 -11.36
C TYR A 41 -9.28 6.89 -9.94
N CYS A 42 -8.42 6.75 -8.94
CA CYS A 42 -8.79 6.79 -7.53
C CYS A 42 -9.17 8.20 -7.04
N HIS A 43 -8.60 9.26 -7.63
CA HIS A 43 -9.03 10.63 -7.39
C HIS A 43 -10.51 10.83 -7.76
N ASN A 44 -10.95 10.34 -8.91
CA ASN A 44 -12.35 10.39 -9.35
C ASN A 44 -13.31 9.59 -8.44
N LYS A 45 -12.78 8.74 -7.55
CA LYS A 45 -13.52 7.99 -6.53
C LYS A 45 -13.39 8.59 -5.12
N GLY A 46 -12.71 9.74 -4.99
CA GLY A 46 -12.48 10.42 -3.71
C GLY A 46 -11.46 9.70 -2.80
N LEU A 47 -10.56 8.90 -3.37
CA LEU A 47 -9.57 8.11 -2.63
C LEU A 47 -8.14 8.61 -2.77
N ALA A 48 -7.83 9.39 -3.81
CA ALA A 48 -6.49 9.88 -4.08
C ALA A 48 -6.45 11.39 -4.29
N THR A 49 -5.26 11.98 -4.21
CA THR A 49 -5.03 13.38 -4.56
C THR A 49 -5.20 13.61 -6.06
N GLU A 50 -5.39 14.87 -6.45
CA GLU A 50 -5.47 15.27 -7.85
C GLU A 50 -4.10 15.15 -8.54
N VAL A 51 -4.06 14.51 -9.70
CA VAL A 51 -2.91 14.56 -10.62
C VAL A 51 -3.04 15.84 -11.46
N ILE A 52 -2.17 16.81 -11.20
CA ILE A 52 -2.12 18.08 -11.95
C ILE A 52 -1.54 17.84 -13.34
N ASP A 53 -0.43 17.08 -13.40
CA ASP A 53 0.20 16.76 -14.69
C ASP A 53 1.03 15.48 -14.60
N TYR A 54 1.21 14.82 -15.74
CA TYR A 54 2.14 13.73 -15.92
C TYR A 54 2.79 13.84 -17.29
N ILE A 55 4.11 13.90 -17.30
CA ILE A 55 4.92 14.03 -18.52
C ILE A 55 5.94 12.89 -18.54
N SER A 56 6.03 12.22 -19.69
CA SER A 56 7.04 11.18 -19.95
C SER A 56 7.92 11.65 -21.11
N GLY A 57 9.14 12.07 -20.80
CA GLY A 57 10.16 12.51 -21.76
C GLY A 57 11.41 11.64 -21.67
N ASP A 58 12.56 12.21 -21.34
CA ASP A 58 13.79 11.48 -21.02
C ASP A 58 13.66 10.76 -19.66
N GLN A 59 12.83 11.33 -18.80
CA GLN A 59 12.37 10.73 -17.53
C GLN A 59 10.89 11.05 -17.32
N ASP A 60 10.26 10.41 -16.35
CA ASP A 60 8.90 10.69 -15.93
C ASP A 60 8.85 11.79 -14.88
N TRP A 61 7.79 12.61 -14.98
CA TRP A 61 7.44 13.68 -14.06
C TRP A 61 5.97 13.57 -13.70
N LEU A 62 5.66 13.35 -12.44
CA LEU A 62 4.29 13.28 -11.92
C LEU A 62 4.09 14.42 -10.92
N LEU A 63 3.23 15.37 -11.24
CA LEU A 63 2.85 16.49 -10.39
C LEU A 63 1.48 16.21 -9.77
N THR A 64 1.41 16.17 -8.45
CA THR A 64 0.17 15.99 -7.70
C THR A 64 -0.10 17.17 -6.78
N ALA A 65 -1.38 17.45 -6.52
CA ALA A 65 -1.78 18.43 -5.51
C ALA A 65 -1.43 17.95 -4.11
N LYS A 66 -0.95 18.83 -3.25
CA LYS A 66 -0.82 18.55 -1.82
C LYS A 66 -2.21 18.59 -1.19
N VAL A 67 -2.56 17.57 -0.44
CA VAL A 67 -3.76 17.56 0.39
C VAL A 67 -3.44 18.05 1.80
N ALA A 68 -4.45 18.62 2.48
CA ALA A 68 -4.30 19.06 3.86
C ALA A 68 -4.18 17.86 4.81
N GLY A 69 -3.46 18.03 5.91
CA GLY A 69 -3.35 17.03 6.96
C GLY A 69 -1.97 16.40 7.07
N GLU A 70 -1.91 15.35 7.87
CA GLU A 70 -0.70 14.60 8.21
C GLU A 70 -0.92 13.11 7.91
N ALA A 71 0.17 12.37 7.77
CA ALA A 71 0.12 10.92 7.64
C ALA A 71 -0.54 10.27 8.87
N ALA A 72 -1.27 9.19 8.66
CA ALA A 72 -1.93 8.44 9.73
C ALA A 72 -0.95 7.87 10.78
N SER A 73 0.34 7.86 10.48
CA SER A 73 1.43 7.56 11.41
C SER A 73 1.79 8.72 12.36
N HIS A 74 1.19 9.92 12.18
CA HIS A 74 1.42 11.05 13.09
C HIS A 74 0.92 10.73 14.50
N ILE A 75 1.64 11.24 15.52
CA ILE A 75 1.39 10.92 16.92
C ILE A 75 -0.05 11.22 17.37
N ASP A 76 -0.67 12.28 16.83
CA ASP A 76 -2.03 12.66 17.16
C ASP A 76 -3.04 11.55 16.79
N TYR A 77 -2.83 10.85 15.67
CA TYR A 77 -3.68 9.74 15.24
C TYR A 77 -3.34 8.43 15.95
N LEU A 78 -2.08 8.23 16.31
CA LEU A 78 -1.67 7.09 17.11
C LEU A 78 -2.19 7.16 18.56
N SER A 79 -2.67 8.34 19.03
CA SER A 79 -3.23 8.52 20.37
C SER A 79 -4.58 7.83 20.58
N ASP A 80 -5.38 7.59 19.50
CA ASP A 80 -6.62 6.81 19.53
C ASP A 80 -6.61 5.72 18.46
N PRO A 81 -5.91 4.61 18.70
CA PRO A 81 -5.74 3.57 17.70
C PRO A 81 -7.04 2.90 17.25
N LYS A 82 -8.06 2.82 18.11
CA LYS A 82 -9.35 2.23 17.72
C LYS A 82 -10.09 3.12 16.73
N ARG A 83 -10.05 4.43 16.94
CA ARG A 83 -10.62 5.39 16.00
C ARG A 83 -9.87 5.36 14.68
N LEU A 84 -8.53 5.30 14.74
CA LEU A 84 -7.68 5.18 13.56
C LEU A 84 -8.01 3.92 12.75
N CYS A 85 -8.04 2.74 13.39
CA CYS A 85 -8.41 1.48 12.74
C CYS A 85 -9.75 1.57 12.02
N ARG A 86 -10.80 2.14 12.64
CA ARG A 86 -12.12 2.28 12.01
C ARG A 86 -12.07 3.13 10.75
N ILE A 87 -11.39 4.29 10.81
CA ILE A 87 -11.26 5.19 9.67
C ILE A 87 -10.56 4.46 8.51
N LEU A 88 -9.44 3.80 8.78
CA LEU A 88 -8.63 3.16 7.75
C LEU A 88 -9.34 1.93 7.16
N VAL A 89 -9.95 1.10 7.99
CA VAL A 89 -10.72 -0.06 7.51
C VAL A 89 -11.93 0.37 6.68
N ASP A 90 -12.62 1.45 7.07
CA ASP A 90 -13.71 2.03 6.28
C ASP A 90 -13.25 2.45 4.88
N ARG A 91 -12.06 3.05 4.77
CA ARG A 91 -11.47 3.44 3.48
C ARG A 91 -11.01 2.24 2.67
N MET A 92 -10.43 1.23 3.33
CA MET A 92 -10.07 -0.05 2.69
C MET A 92 -11.31 -0.75 2.12
N LEU A 93 -12.40 -0.85 2.88
CA LEU A 93 -13.65 -1.43 2.41
C LEU A 93 -14.23 -0.65 1.21
N GLY A 94 -14.15 0.68 1.25
CA GLY A 94 -14.52 1.54 0.13
C GLY A 94 -13.70 1.24 -1.12
N LEU A 95 -12.38 1.13 -1.00
CA LEU A 95 -11.47 0.75 -2.09
C LEU A 95 -11.81 -0.63 -2.65
N HIS A 96 -11.91 -1.64 -1.77
CA HIS A 96 -12.17 -3.03 -2.14
C HIS A 96 -13.58 -3.27 -2.73
N SER A 97 -14.51 -2.33 -2.58
CA SER A 97 -15.86 -2.40 -3.14
C SER A 97 -15.99 -1.74 -4.51
N LEU A 98 -14.93 -1.10 -5.02
CA LEU A 98 -14.99 -0.44 -6.32
C LEU A 98 -15.22 -1.44 -7.46
N SER A 99 -16.08 -1.05 -8.40
CA SER A 99 -16.22 -1.81 -9.66
C SER A 99 -14.94 -1.69 -10.47
N LEU A 100 -14.51 -2.82 -11.03
CA LEU A 100 -13.29 -2.91 -11.84
C LEU A 100 -13.57 -2.83 -13.35
N SER A 101 -14.82 -2.57 -13.77
CA SER A 101 -15.21 -2.52 -15.20
C SER A 101 -14.37 -1.52 -16.01
N ASP A 102 -14.03 -0.38 -15.40
CA ASP A 102 -13.29 0.72 -16.02
C ASP A 102 -11.87 0.87 -15.45
N PHE A 103 -11.35 -0.18 -14.84
CA PHE A 103 -10.06 -0.13 -14.18
C PHE A 103 -8.90 -0.11 -15.18
N PRO A 104 -7.98 0.88 -15.12
CA PRO A 104 -7.01 1.16 -16.19
C PRO A 104 -5.80 0.21 -16.19
N VAL A 105 -5.68 -0.73 -15.27
CA VAL A 105 -4.47 -1.53 -15.06
C VAL A 105 -4.77 -3.03 -15.01
N ALA A 106 -3.81 -3.80 -15.49
CA ALA A 106 -3.85 -5.25 -15.47
C ALA A 106 -3.80 -5.84 -14.05
N ASP A 107 -4.07 -7.12 -13.96
CA ASP A 107 -3.93 -7.94 -12.75
C ASP A 107 -2.50 -7.86 -12.20
N LYS A 108 -2.39 -7.52 -10.92
CA LYS A 108 -1.11 -7.41 -10.22
C LYS A 108 -0.68 -8.72 -9.57
N THR A 109 -1.59 -9.66 -9.33
CA THR A 109 -1.29 -10.86 -8.52
C THR A 109 -0.15 -11.68 -9.13
N LEU A 110 -0.13 -11.84 -10.44
CA LEU A 110 0.96 -12.55 -11.11
C LEU A 110 2.30 -11.84 -10.90
N ALA A 111 2.36 -10.53 -11.11
CA ALA A 111 3.58 -9.76 -10.92
C ALA A 111 4.07 -9.79 -9.46
N TYR A 112 3.15 -9.79 -8.50
CA TYR A 112 3.45 -9.93 -7.07
C TYR A 112 4.08 -11.29 -6.75
N ILE A 113 3.50 -12.37 -7.29
CA ILE A 113 4.05 -13.73 -7.12
C ILE A 113 5.44 -13.83 -7.77
N GLU A 114 5.57 -13.37 -9.03
CA GLU A 114 6.83 -13.41 -9.77
C GLU A 114 7.94 -12.60 -9.08
N ALA A 115 7.62 -11.43 -8.48
CA ALA A 115 8.57 -10.62 -7.74
C ALA A 115 9.10 -11.35 -6.49
N ALA A 116 8.21 -12.03 -5.74
CA ALA A 116 8.61 -12.82 -4.58
C ALA A 116 9.46 -14.04 -4.99
N GLU A 117 9.08 -14.76 -6.03
CA GLU A 117 9.86 -15.89 -6.55
C GLU A 117 11.25 -15.44 -7.05
N ALA A 118 11.31 -14.32 -7.79
CA ALA A 118 12.56 -13.74 -8.23
C ALA A 118 13.44 -13.31 -7.05
N GLY A 119 12.84 -12.73 -6.00
CA GLY A 119 13.54 -12.36 -4.78
C GLY A 119 14.17 -13.56 -4.08
N TYR A 120 13.43 -14.66 -3.96
CA TYR A 120 13.97 -15.92 -3.44
C TYR A 120 15.20 -16.40 -4.24
N HIS A 121 15.09 -16.47 -5.57
CA HIS A 121 16.19 -16.93 -6.43
C HIS A 121 17.41 -15.98 -6.43
N GLN A 122 17.20 -14.71 -6.08
CA GLN A 122 18.26 -13.71 -5.91
C GLN A 122 18.84 -13.70 -4.49
N GLY A 123 18.35 -14.54 -3.58
CA GLY A 123 18.79 -14.61 -2.19
C GLY A 123 18.35 -13.41 -1.34
N ARG A 124 17.34 -12.63 -1.79
CA ARG A 124 16.75 -11.57 -0.97
C ARG A 124 15.96 -12.21 0.18
N PHE A 125 16.12 -11.70 1.38
CA PHE A 125 15.35 -12.17 2.54
C PHE A 125 15.32 -11.08 3.61
N ASN A 126 14.23 -10.33 3.64
CA ASN A 126 14.04 -9.21 4.56
C ASN A 126 13.53 -9.70 5.92
N GLN A 127 14.43 -9.77 6.89
CA GLN A 127 14.13 -10.25 8.24
C GLN A 127 13.18 -9.34 9.04
N HIS A 128 12.89 -8.12 8.58
CA HIS A 128 11.92 -7.23 9.25
C HIS A 128 10.50 -7.79 9.28
N PHE A 129 10.18 -8.71 8.37
CA PHE A 129 8.89 -9.39 8.32
C PHE A 129 8.87 -10.70 9.13
N LEU A 130 9.99 -11.10 9.72
CA LEU A 130 10.05 -12.25 10.61
C LEU A 130 9.51 -11.88 12.00
N SER A 131 8.62 -12.70 12.52
CA SER A 131 8.18 -12.66 13.91
C SER A 131 8.12 -14.09 14.47
N PRO A 132 8.22 -14.26 15.80
CA PRO A 132 8.11 -15.59 16.42
C PRO A 132 6.76 -16.29 16.15
N GLN A 133 5.74 -15.54 15.79
CA GLN A 133 4.39 -16.03 15.48
C GLN A 133 4.21 -16.47 14.04
N GLN A 134 5.21 -16.20 13.17
CA GLN A 134 5.08 -16.57 11.76
C GLN A 134 5.32 -18.06 11.54
N ARG A 135 4.67 -18.59 10.51
CA ARG A 135 4.69 -20.00 10.14
C ARG A 135 5.99 -20.44 9.47
N PHE A 136 6.91 -19.52 9.21
CA PHE A 136 8.22 -19.79 8.61
C PHE A 136 9.31 -19.04 9.37
N GLN A 137 10.48 -19.66 9.44
CA GLN A 137 11.68 -19.09 10.08
C GLN A 137 12.90 -19.13 9.16
N SER A 138 12.77 -19.71 7.97
CA SER A 138 13.83 -19.78 6.98
C SER A 138 13.32 -19.35 5.60
N GLN A 139 14.27 -19.07 4.71
CA GLN A 139 14.01 -18.70 3.33
C GLN A 139 13.29 -19.82 2.57
N GLU A 140 13.70 -21.06 2.79
CA GLU A 140 13.12 -22.26 2.17
C GLU A 140 11.69 -22.52 2.65
N GLU A 141 11.43 -22.29 3.94
CA GLU A 141 10.09 -22.42 4.51
C GLU A 141 9.16 -21.34 3.95
N ALA A 142 9.61 -20.09 3.89
CA ALA A 142 8.84 -18.99 3.28
C ALA A 142 8.52 -19.29 1.80
N TYR A 143 9.52 -19.74 1.03
CA TYR A 143 9.30 -20.08 -0.38
C TYR A 143 8.33 -21.25 -0.56
N ARG A 144 8.41 -22.27 0.28
CA ARG A 144 7.43 -23.38 0.26
C ARG A 144 6.01 -22.85 0.52
N GLN A 145 5.86 -21.97 1.49
CA GLN A 145 4.57 -21.35 1.79
C GLN A 145 4.02 -20.55 0.62
N ILE A 146 4.87 -19.81 -0.13
CA ILE A 146 4.47 -19.15 -1.38
C ILE A 146 3.92 -20.17 -2.38
N GLN A 147 4.60 -21.32 -2.59
CA GLN A 147 4.14 -22.31 -3.56
C GLN A 147 2.78 -22.92 -3.20
N GLU A 148 2.49 -23.06 -1.90
CA GLU A 148 1.20 -23.57 -1.40
C GLU A 148 0.07 -22.52 -1.56
N LEU A 149 0.38 -21.26 -1.39
CA LEU A 149 -0.61 -20.17 -1.34
C LEU A 149 -0.89 -19.49 -2.67
N LYS A 150 0.09 -19.40 -3.55
CA LYS A 150 -0.09 -18.67 -4.82
C LYS A 150 -1.31 -19.09 -5.64
N PRO A 151 -1.78 -20.36 -5.65
CA PRO A 151 -3.00 -20.74 -6.35
C PRO A 151 -4.29 -20.33 -5.62
N LEU A 152 -4.21 -19.89 -4.36
CA LEU A 152 -5.36 -19.49 -3.54
C LEU A 152 -5.59 -17.98 -3.56
N LEU A 153 -4.61 -17.18 -3.99
CA LEU A 153 -4.75 -15.73 -4.07
C LEU A 153 -5.83 -15.35 -5.07
N GLN A 154 -6.72 -14.45 -4.66
CA GLN A 154 -7.79 -13.93 -5.51
C GLN A 154 -7.29 -12.75 -6.34
N HIS A 155 -7.99 -12.46 -7.45
CA HIS A 155 -7.61 -11.45 -8.44
C HIS A 155 -8.75 -10.46 -8.71
N GLU A 156 -9.65 -10.26 -7.74
CA GLU A 156 -10.97 -9.72 -8.05
C GLU A 156 -11.21 -8.30 -7.53
N ILE A 157 -10.32 -7.77 -6.69
CA ILE A 157 -10.53 -6.46 -6.08
C ILE A 157 -9.38 -5.50 -6.35
N LEU A 158 -9.67 -4.21 -6.30
CA LEU A 158 -8.65 -3.17 -6.30
C LEU A 158 -8.03 -3.08 -4.91
N ILE A 159 -6.72 -3.29 -4.84
CA ILE A 159 -5.92 -3.06 -3.63
C ILE A 159 -5.01 -1.85 -3.81
N HIS A 160 -4.60 -1.24 -2.71
CA HIS A 160 -3.53 -0.25 -2.68
C HIS A 160 -2.16 -0.92 -2.87
N GLY A 161 -1.97 -2.08 -2.28
CA GLY A 161 -0.75 -2.88 -2.37
C GLY A 161 0.36 -2.47 -1.39
N ASP A 162 0.26 -1.27 -0.81
CA ASP A 162 1.07 -0.76 0.31
C ASP A 162 0.17 0.07 1.23
N PHE A 163 -0.83 -0.58 1.86
CA PHE A 163 -1.83 0.09 2.71
C PHE A 163 -1.26 0.41 4.10
N CYS A 164 -0.13 1.13 4.12
CA CYS A 164 0.58 1.54 5.32
C CYS A 164 0.10 2.89 5.86
N LEU A 165 0.27 3.14 7.17
CA LEU A 165 -0.11 4.39 7.81
C LEU A 165 0.51 5.64 7.16
N PRO A 166 1.78 5.65 6.75
CA PRO A 166 2.37 6.81 6.07
C PRO A 166 1.66 7.20 4.77
N ASN A 167 1.04 6.25 4.07
CA ASN A 167 0.36 6.46 2.79
C ASN A 167 -1.09 6.95 2.93
N MET A 168 -1.59 7.08 4.16
CA MET A 168 -2.95 7.51 4.47
C MET A 168 -2.93 8.91 5.09
N ILE A 169 -3.49 9.91 4.40
CA ILE A 169 -3.48 11.30 4.86
C ILE A 169 -4.81 11.63 5.54
N LEU A 170 -4.71 12.15 6.75
CA LEU A 170 -5.86 12.58 7.56
C LEU A 170 -5.70 14.06 7.92
N ASP A 171 -6.81 14.83 7.92
CA ASP A 171 -6.89 16.16 8.54
C ASP A 171 -7.95 16.12 9.64
N ARG A 172 -7.56 16.40 10.88
CA ARG A 172 -8.46 16.42 12.04
C ARG A 172 -9.37 15.19 12.12
N TRP A 173 -8.78 14.00 11.94
CA TRP A 173 -9.48 12.70 11.91
C TRP A 173 -10.42 12.49 10.72
N GLN A 174 -10.36 13.32 9.70
CA GLN A 174 -11.06 13.14 8.45
C GLN A 174 -10.10 12.59 7.40
N PHE A 175 -10.47 11.51 6.74
CA PHE A 175 -9.67 10.99 5.63
C PHE A 175 -9.63 12.00 4.48
N GLN A 176 -8.45 12.25 3.97
CA GLN A 176 -8.21 13.15 2.86
C GLN A 176 -7.79 12.42 1.59
N SER A 177 -6.82 11.51 1.69
CA SER A 177 -6.24 10.85 0.51
C SER A 177 -5.45 9.62 0.89
N MET A 178 -5.35 8.69 -0.05
CA MET A 178 -4.24 7.74 -0.16
C MET A 178 -3.22 8.29 -1.14
N ILE A 179 -1.94 8.02 -0.90
CA ILE A 179 -0.81 8.42 -1.75
C ILE A 179 0.04 7.20 -2.07
N ASP A 180 0.93 7.32 -3.06
CA ASP A 180 1.85 6.25 -3.49
C ASP A 180 1.14 5.01 -4.02
N TRP A 181 0.53 5.17 -5.19
CA TRP A 181 -0.27 4.14 -5.87
C TRP A 181 0.55 3.22 -6.77
N GLU A 182 1.88 3.21 -6.64
CA GLU A 182 2.76 2.39 -7.49
C GLU A 182 2.45 0.90 -7.38
N GLU A 183 2.20 0.44 -6.14
CA GLU A 183 1.93 -0.96 -5.84
C GLU A 183 0.46 -1.37 -6.01
N ALA A 184 -0.42 -0.43 -6.34
CA ALA A 184 -1.84 -0.73 -6.49
C ALA A 184 -2.16 -1.57 -7.73
N GLY A 185 -3.27 -2.28 -7.69
CA GLY A 185 -3.73 -3.11 -8.80
C GLY A 185 -4.87 -4.05 -8.41
N LYS A 186 -5.32 -4.87 -9.38
CA LYS A 186 -6.25 -5.96 -9.09
C LYS A 186 -5.49 -7.08 -8.39
N SER A 187 -5.89 -7.46 -7.20
CA SER A 187 -5.25 -8.55 -6.46
C SER A 187 -6.10 -9.03 -5.29
N ASP A 188 -5.44 -9.61 -4.28
CA ASP A 188 -6.04 -10.20 -3.10
C ASP A 188 -6.09 -9.20 -1.93
N ARG A 189 -7.25 -9.13 -1.25
CA ARG A 189 -7.51 -8.23 -0.12
C ARG A 189 -6.58 -8.42 1.07
N HIS A 190 -6.05 -9.63 1.24
CA HIS A 190 -5.18 -9.95 2.37
C HIS A 190 -3.86 -9.20 2.31
N ILE A 191 -3.43 -8.72 1.13
CA ILE A 191 -2.23 -7.89 0.99
C ILE A 191 -2.43 -6.55 1.71
N ASP A 192 -3.53 -5.84 1.45
CA ASP A 192 -3.82 -4.56 2.13
C ASP A 192 -4.06 -4.76 3.64
N LEU A 193 -4.76 -5.85 4.02
CA LEU A 193 -4.97 -6.18 5.43
C LEU A 193 -3.64 -6.46 6.14
N PHE A 194 -2.75 -7.20 5.52
CA PHE A 194 -1.40 -7.45 6.06
C PHE A 194 -0.66 -6.14 6.29
N TRP A 195 -0.59 -5.25 5.28
CA TRP A 195 0.14 -4.00 5.37
C TRP A 195 -0.44 -3.05 6.42
N LEU A 196 -1.77 -2.97 6.54
CA LEU A 196 -2.41 -2.17 7.61
C LEU A 196 -2.05 -2.71 9.00
N ILE A 197 -2.19 -4.03 9.23
CA ILE A 197 -1.90 -4.67 10.51
C ILE A 197 -0.42 -4.52 10.85
N TRP A 198 0.47 -4.81 9.91
CA TRP A 198 1.91 -4.65 10.08
C TRP A 198 2.30 -3.21 10.42
N SER A 199 1.76 -2.24 9.68
CA SER A 199 2.05 -0.81 9.91
C SER A 199 1.52 -0.32 11.25
N LEU A 200 0.33 -0.76 11.68
CA LEU A 200 -0.19 -0.49 13.03
C LEU A 200 0.75 -1.07 14.10
N GLN A 201 1.14 -2.33 13.97
CA GLN A 201 2.06 -2.98 14.91
C GLN A 201 3.41 -2.27 14.96
N PHE A 202 3.96 -1.90 13.81
CA PHE A 202 5.23 -1.19 13.72
C PHE A 202 5.17 0.17 14.41
N ASN A 203 4.12 0.97 14.21
CA ASN A 203 4.02 2.32 14.77
C ASN A 203 3.59 2.32 16.25
N LEU A 204 2.68 1.42 16.65
CA LEU A 204 2.16 1.35 18.01
C LEU A 204 2.98 0.43 18.94
N LYS A 205 3.94 -0.32 18.40
CA LYS A 205 4.76 -1.31 19.13
C LYS A 205 3.95 -2.36 19.87
N THR A 206 2.81 -2.75 19.32
CA THR A 206 1.90 -3.78 19.87
C THR A 206 1.03 -4.38 18.78
N ASP A 207 0.72 -5.66 18.89
CA ASP A 207 -0.13 -6.43 17.97
C ASP A 207 -1.62 -6.47 18.37
N ARG A 208 -1.97 -5.90 19.52
CA ARG A 208 -3.31 -6.01 20.13
C ARG A 208 -4.46 -5.46 19.28
N TYR A 209 -4.17 -4.73 18.21
CA TYR A 209 -5.18 -4.15 17.31
C TYR A 209 -5.47 -5.04 16.09
N LYS A 210 -4.73 -6.14 15.87
CA LYS A 210 -4.98 -7.09 14.78
C LYS A 210 -6.43 -7.56 14.78
N ASP A 211 -6.89 -8.14 15.88
CA ASP A 211 -8.27 -8.64 16.00
C ASP A 211 -9.32 -7.53 15.77
N TYR A 212 -9.05 -6.34 16.27
CA TYR A 212 -9.96 -5.20 16.08
C TYR A 212 -10.06 -4.78 14.61
N VAL A 213 -8.97 -4.78 13.86
CA VAL A 213 -8.96 -4.56 12.39
C VAL A 213 -9.79 -5.63 11.69
N LEU A 214 -9.58 -6.91 12.02
CA LEU A 214 -10.29 -8.04 11.42
C LEU A 214 -11.80 -7.97 11.70
N ASP A 215 -12.20 -7.59 12.92
CA ASP A 215 -13.60 -7.40 13.29
C ASP A 215 -14.24 -6.24 12.53
N CYS A 216 -13.54 -5.11 12.41
CA CYS A 216 -14.01 -3.94 11.63
C CYS A 216 -14.14 -4.25 10.14
N TYR A 217 -13.22 -5.03 9.56
CA TYR A 217 -13.25 -5.42 8.16
C TYR A 217 -14.36 -6.46 7.87
N GLY A 218 -14.65 -7.31 8.84
CA GLY A 218 -15.63 -8.39 8.76
C GLY A 218 -14.96 -9.75 8.50
N ARG A 219 -14.75 -10.50 9.57
CA ARG A 219 -14.02 -11.79 9.58
C ARG A 219 -14.48 -12.80 8.52
N ARG A 220 -15.75 -12.78 8.14
CA ARG A 220 -16.30 -13.67 7.09
C ARG A 220 -15.66 -13.51 5.71
N HIS A 221 -14.98 -12.38 5.48
CA HIS A 221 -14.32 -12.06 4.21
C HIS A 221 -12.81 -12.34 4.26
N ILE A 222 -12.31 -12.89 5.37
CA ILE A 222 -10.89 -13.05 5.63
C ILE A 222 -10.59 -14.54 5.80
N ASP A 223 -9.67 -15.04 4.99
CA ASP A 223 -8.98 -16.29 5.20
C ASP A 223 -7.72 -16.02 6.03
N LEU A 224 -7.69 -16.52 7.27
CA LEU A 224 -6.58 -16.28 8.17
C LEU A 224 -5.29 -16.97 7.72
N ASP A 225 -5.41 -18.10 7.02
CA ASP A 225 -4.25 -18.83 6.50
C ASP A 225 -3.58 -18.01 5.38
N ILE A 226 -4.35 -17.42 4.50
CA ILE A 226 -3.82 -16.51 3.48
C ILE A 226 -3.22 -15.27 4.14
N LEU A 227 -3.94 -14.60 5.05
CA LEU A 227 -3.48 -13.38 5.70
C LEU A 227 -2.14 -13.57 6.41
N GLU A 228 -2.00 -14.64 7.20
CA GLU A 228 -0.78 -14.94 7.96
C GLU A 228 0.40 -15.32 7.06
N SER A 229 0.11 -15.68 5.83
CA SER A 229 1.10 -16.11 4.87
C SER A 229 1.56 -15.03 3.88
N ILE A 230 0.89 -13.86 3.84
CA ILE A 230 1.35 -12.73 3.00
C ILE A 230 2.79 -12.34 3.34
N ALA A 231 3.19 -12.39 4.61
CA ALA A 231 4.57 -12.13 5.02
C ALA A 231 5.61 -12.98 4.27
N ALA A 232 5.25 -14.21 3.83
CA ALA A 232 6.15 -15.06 3.07
C ALA A 232 6.49 -14.49 1.68
N PHE A 233 5.61 -13.67 1.11
CA PHE A 233 5.90 -12.93 -0.13
C PHE A 233 6.76 -11.69 0.17
N GLU A 234 6.43 -10.96 1.23
CA GLU A 234 7.06 -9.67 1.57
C GLU A 234 8.53 -9.82 2.01
N VAL A 235 8.92 -10.95 2.57
CA VAL A 235 10.34 -11.20 2.91
C VAL A 235 11.25 -11.24 1.68
N PHE A 236 10.70 -11.40 0.48
CA PHE A 236 11.44 -11.47 -0.78
C PHE A 236 11.26 -10.23 -1.67
N ALA A 237 10.40 -9.29 -1.30
CA ALA A 237 10.13 -8.07 -2.06
C ALA A 237 11.32 -7.11 -2.16
#